data_9e47e9ce9969641f25d9ec1b7ef9a0c3
#
_entry.id   9e47e9ce9969641f25d9ec1b7ef9a0c3
#
_cell.length_a   1.000
_cell.length_b   1.000
_cell.length_c   1.000
_cell.angle_alpha   90.00
_cell.angle_beta   90.00
_cell.angle_gamma   90.00
#
_symmetry.space_group_name_H-M   'P 1'
#
loop_
_entity.id
_entity.type
_entity.pdbx_description
1 polymer ?
#
loop_
_entity_poly.entity_id
_entity_poly.type
_entity_poly.pdbx_seq_one_letter_code
_entity_poly.pdbx_strand_id
1 'polypeptide(L)'
;MNTSMIKIEGVTFSYGKKASVFQDFSLKMEAGKVIGLLGKNGTGKSTLLYLMSGLLRPQSGFVWMKGVDVQKRLPVTLEDMYLVPEEFTLPNLSLKQFVKVNAPFYPRFSQELLRTCLADFDLNEDIHLGELSMGQKKKAYMCFALAANTSLLLMDEPTNGLDIPSKSQFRKVIASGMTEEKSVVVSTHQVRDIDRLLDQVVVIDGNEVLLNRSVVDITDKLLFAEQGMNEPTDDALFVQPSVHGNSVIWPNLAGEESPLN
;
A
#
# COMPACT_ATOMS: atom_id res chain seq x y z
N MET A 1 -2.92 22.90 6.57
CA MET A 1 -2.43 22.78 5.19
C MET A 1 -2.15 21.29 4.97
N ASN A 2 -2.89 20.63 4.07
CA ASN A 2 -2.68 19.20 3.81
C ASN A 2 -1.33 19.02 3.11
N THR A 3 -0.32 18.58 3.86
CA THR A 3 1.04 18.42 3.35
C THR A 3 1.09 17.14 2.54
N SER A 4 1.47 17.23 1.27
CA SER A 4 1.64 16.06 0.41
C SER A 4 2.74 15.17 0.95
N MET A 5 2.45 13.87 1.18
CA MET A 5 3.48 12.88 1.52
C MET A 5 4.35 12.59 0.32
N ILE A 6 3.73 12.28 -0.82
CA ILE A 6 4.39 12.03 -2.10
C ILE A 6 3.83 12.97 -3.17
N LYS A 7 4.72 13.53 -3.96
CA LYS A 7 4.40 14.33 -5.15
C LYS A 7 5.25 13.84 -6.32
N ILE A 8 4.61 13.48 -7.40
CA ILE A 8 5.20 13.04 -8.66
C ILE A 8 4.79 14.02 -9.74
N GLU A 9 5.72 14.58 -10.49
CA GLU A 9 5.43 15.55 -11.56
C GLU A 9 6.21 15.21 -12.82
N GLY A 10 5.49 15.02 -13.91
CA GLY A 10 6.01 14.87 -15.26
C GLY A 10 6.97 13.68 -15.41
N VAL A 11 6.78 12.61 -14.63
CA VAL A 11 7.71 11.48 -14.65
C VAL A 11 7.57 10.67 -15.92
N THR A 12 8.70 10.50 -16.61
CA THR A 12 8.84 9.54 -17.71
C THR A 12 9.84 8.46 -17.29
N PHE A 13 9.44 7.20 -17.44
CA PHE A 13 10.27 6.06 -17.08
C PHE A 13 10.06 4.86 -18.01
N SER A 14 11.16 4.22 -18.39
CA SER A 14 11.18 2.95 -19.10
C SER A 14 12.35 2.08 -18.65
N TYR A 15 12.17 0.76 -18.67
CA TYR A 15 13.25 -0.20 -18.43
C TYR A 15 14.11 -0.38 -19.70
N GLY A 16 15.24 0.30 -19.75
CA GLY A 16 16.16 0.22 -20.90
C GLY A 16 15.52 0.76 -22.18
N LYS A 17 15.55 -0.06 -23.26
CA LYS A 17 14.98 0.28 -24.57
C LYS A 17 13.53 -0.21 -24.77
N LYS A 18 12.87 -0.68 -23.69
CA LYS A 18 11.48 -1.16 -23.74
C LYS A 18 10.50 0.01 -23.83
N ALA A 19 9.24 -0.31 -24.12
CA ALA A 19 8.16 0.68 -24.08
C ALA A 19 8.12 1.41 -22.73
N SER A 20 7.74 2.68 -22.76
CA SER A 20 7.62 3.50 -21.55
C SER A 20 6.57 2.89 -20.61
N VAL A 21 6.93 2.80 -19.32
CA VAL A 21 5.99 2.44 -18.26
C VAL A 21 5.18 3.66 -17.85
N PHE A 22 5.85 4.82 -17.76
CA PHE A 22 5.24 6.12 -17.49
C PHE A 22 5.76 7.15 -18.50
N GLN A 23 4.87 8.05 -18.93
CA GLN A 23 5.16 9.16 -19.82
C GLN A 23 4.41 10.40 -19.36
N ASP A 24 5.14 11.42 -18.89
CA ASP A 24 4.58 12.64 -18.30
C ASP A 24 3.58 12.39 -17.14
N PHE A 25 3.87 11.36 -16.36
CA PHE A 25 2.98 10.88 -15.30
C PHE A 25 3.08 11.78 -14.06
N SER A 26 1.92 12.16 -13.53
CA SER A 26 1.83 13.00 -12.33
C SER A 26 0.83 12.43 -11.32
N LEU A 27 1.19 12.45 -10.04
CA LEU A 27 0.37 11.93 -8.96
C LEU A 27 0.71 12.64 -7.65
N LYS A 28 -0.30 12.87 -6.81
CA LYS A 28 -0.14 13.40 -5.46
C LYS A 28 -0.83 12.49 -4.46
N MET A 29 -0.15 12.16 -3.37
CA MET A 29 -0.67 11.39 -2.25
C MET A 29 -0.57 12.21 -0.96
N GLU A 30 -1.60 12.15 -0.13
CA GLU A 30 -1.68 12.91 1.12
C GLU A 30 -0.93 12.18 2.25
N ALA A 31 -0.55 12.94 3.29
CA ALA A 31 0.06 12.39 4.49
C ALA A 31 -1.00 11.80 5.45
N GLY A 32 -0.55 10.90 6.35
CA GLY A 32 -1.38 10.37 7.43
C GLY A 32 -2.46 9.38 6.99
N LYS A 33 -2.28 8.71 5.84
CA LYS A 33 -3.31 7.84 5.25
C LYS A 33 -2.79 6.46 4.90
N VAL A 34 -3.69 5.48 4.93
CA VAL A 34 -3.52 4.19 4.25
C VAL A 34 -4.06 4.32 2.83
N ILE A 35 -3.17 4.20 1.85
CA ILE A 35 -3.45 4.45 0.44
C ILE A 35 -3.37 3.14 -0.34
N GLY A 36 -4.47 2.73 -0.96
CA GLY A 36 -4.48 1.62 -1.89
C GLY A 36 -4.04 2.07 -3.29
N LEU A 37 -2.91 1.56 -3.76
CA LEU A 37 -2.45 1.73 -5.14
C LEU A 37 -2.92 0.53 -5.96
N LEU A 38 -4.01 0.72 -6.69
CA LEU A 38 -4.74 -0.32 -7.38
C LEU A 38 -4.51 -0.27 -8.89
N GLY A 39 -4.66 -1.39 -9.55
CA GLY A 39 -4.53 -1.54 -11.00
C GLY A 39 -4.23 -2.98 -11.39
N LYS A 40 -4.43 -3.31 -12.65
CA LYS A 40 -4.14 -4.64 -13.20
C LYS A 40 -2.65 -4.98 -13.08
N ASN A 41 -2.32 -6.25 -13.26
CA ASN A 41 -0.91 -6.65 -13.34
C ASN A 41 -0.25 -6.01 -14.57
N GLY A 42 0.98 -5.51 -14.38
CA GLY A 42 1.73 -4.85 -15.45
C GLY A 42 1.42 -3.35 -15.66
N THR A 43 0.51 -2.74 -14.88
CA THR A 43 0.20 -1.29 -14.99
C THR A 43 1.25 -0.36 -14.39
N GLY A 44 2.33 -0.91 -13.81
CA GLY A 44 3.43 -0.09 -13.29
C GLY A 44 3.39 0.16 -11.77
N LYS A 45 2.50 -0.50 -10.99
CA LYS A 45 2.40 -0.31 -9.52
C LYS A 45 3.75 -0.45 -8.81
N SER A 46 4.43 -1.59 -9.00
CA SER A 46 5.75 -1.85 -8.40
C SER A 46 6.79 -0.84 -8.86
N THR A 47 6.79 -0.49 -10.17
CA THR A 47 7.66 0.55 -10.72
C THR A 47 7.43 1.89 -10.03
N LEU A 48 6.17 2.25 -9.77
CA LEU A 48 5.82 3.48 -9.09
C LEU A 48 6.33 3.49 -7.65
N LEU A 49 6.18 2.38 -6.91
CA LEU A 49 6.75 2.26 -5.56
C LEU A 49 8.28 2.40 -5.56
N TYR A 50 8.96 1.82 -6.55
CA TYR A 50 10.42 1.93 -6.67
C TYR A 50 10.87 3.34 -7.07
N LEU A 51 10.09 4.07 -7.86
CA LEU A 51 10.31 5.49 -8.14
C LEU A 51 10.12 6.35 -6.87
N MET A 52 9.05 6.08 -6.10
CA MET A 52 8.78 6.77 -4.83
C MET A 52 9.87 6.54 -3.79
N SER A 53 10.46 5.36 -3.76
CA SER A 53 11.56 5.03 -2.85
C SER A 53 12.95 5.52 -3.32
N GLY A 54 13.04 6.08 -4.53
CA GLY A 54 14.30 6.48 -5.14
C GLY A 54 15.22 5.32 -5.52
N LEU A 55 14.70 4.09 -5.59
CA LEU A 55 15.42 2.91 -6.11
C LEU A 55 15.52 2.96 -7.64
N LEU A 56 14.50 3.51 -8.30
CA LEU A 56 14.51 3.77 -9.73
C LEU A 56 14.63 5.28 -9.97
N ARG A 57 15.38 5.65 -11.01
CA ARG A 57 15.54 7.03 -11.43
C ARG A 57 14.75 7.28 -12.71
N PRO A 58 13.83 8.26 -12.74
CA PRO A 58 13.10 8.61 -13.96
C PRO A 58 14.05 9.25 -14.98
N GLN A 59 13.72 9.13 -16.27
CA GLN A 59 14.43 9.82 -17.37
C GLN A 59 14.12 11.33 -17.37
N SER A 60 12.89 11.70 -16.97
CA SER A 60 12.48 13.11 -16.78
C SER A 60 11.45 13.20 -15.66
N GLY A 61 11.20 14.42 -15.20
CA GLY A 61 10.30 14.70 -14.10
C GLY A 61 10.94 14.48 -12.73
N PHE A 62 10.13 14.59 -11.68
CA PHE A 62 10.61 14.56 -10.30
C PHE A 62 9.67 13.79 -9.40
N VAL A 63 10.24 13.22 -8.34
CA VAL A 63 9.50 12.59 -7.25
C VAL A 63 9.97 13.18 -5.92
N TRP A 64 9.04 13.74 -5.15
CA TRP A 64 9.31 14.30 -3.83
C TRP A 64 8.58 13.53 -2.73
N MET A 65 9.28 13.34 -1.62
CA MET A 65 8.71 12.93 -0.35
C MET A 65 8.81 14.09 0.63
N LYS A 66 7.68 14.56 1.16
CA LYS A 66 7.64 15.73 2.07
C LYS A 66 8.42 16.94 1.52
N GLY A 67 8.38 17.16 0.23
CA GLY A 67 9.09 18.26 -0.45
C GLY A 67 10.58 18.02 -0.72
N VAL A 68 11.14 16.87 -0.35
CA VAL A 68 12.53 16.49 -0.64
C VAL A 68 12.56 15.56 -1.85
N ASP A 69 13.39 15.87 -2.84
CA ASP A 69 13.61 15.03 -4.02
C ASP A 69 14.25 13.69 -3.61
N VAL A 70 13.52 12.60 -3.83
CA VAL A 70 13.95 11.23 -3.44
C VAL A 70 15.19 10.77 -4.21
N GLN A 71 15.45 11.35 -5.40
CA GLN A 71 16.63 11.02 -6.20
C GLN A 71 17.94 11.45 -5.55
N LYS A 72 17.88 12.42 -4.62
CA LYS A 72 19.05 12.85 -3.85
C LYS A 72 19.50 11.80 -2.85
N ARG A 73 18.62 10.84 -2.50
CA ARG A 73 18.89 9.74 -1.57
C ARG A 73 19.52 10.20 -0.26
N LEU A 74 19.05 11.34 0.26
CA LEU A 74 19.57 11.91 1.50
C LEU A 74 19.29 10.95 2.67
N PRO A 75 20.22 10.79 3.63
CA PRO A 75 20.00 9.95 4.81
C PRO A 75 18.69 10.26 5.52
N VAL A 76 18.38 11.55 5.74
CA VAL A 76 17.14 12.01 6.38
C VAL A 76 15.86 11.56 5.65
N THR A 77 15.92 11.35 4.34
CA THR A 77 14.79 10.83 3.55
C THR A 77 14.75 9.31 3.60
N LEU A 78 15.91 8.65 3.52
CA LEU A 78 16.00 7.19 3.51
C LEU A 78 15.64 6.57 4.88
N GLU A 79 16.03 7.21 5.98
CA GLU A 79 15.68 6.77 7.33
C GLU A 79 14.18 6.96 7.68
N ASP A 80 13.46 7.77 6.87
CA ASP A 80 12.06 8.10 7.05
C ASP A 80 11.11 7.40 6.05
N MET A 81 11.65 6.47 5.25
CA MET A 81 10.86 5.60 4.36
C MET A 81 11.28 4.14 4.49
N TYR A 82 10.35 3.24 4.25
CA TYR A 82 10.62 1.80 4.15
C TYR A 82 9.87 1.20 2.97
N LEU A 83 10.51 0.30 2.24
CA LEU A 83 9.88 -0.45 1.15
C LEU A 83 9.92 -1.95 1.44
N VAL A 84 8.75 -2.58 1.43
CA VAL A 84 8.59 -4.03 1.41
C VAL A 84 8.25 -4.44 -0.01
N PRO A 85 9.18 -5.01 -0.79
CA PRO A 85 8.89 -5.47 -2.14
C PRO A 85 8.10 -6.79 -2.12
N GLU A 86 7.43 -7.11 -3.21
CA GLU A 86 6.69 -8.38 -3.36
C GLU A 86 7.61 -9.60 -3.20
N GLU A 87 8.75 -9.58 -3.90
CA GLU A 87 9.79 -10.62 -3.82
C GLU A 87 11.00 -10.11 -3.07
N PHE A 88 11.46 -10.88 -2.10
CA PHE A 88 12.64 -10.59 -1.29
C PHE A 88 13.28 -11.86 -0.74
N THR A 89 14.53 -11.73 -0.35
CA THR A 89 15.25 -12.76 0.38
C THR A 89 15.69 -12.21 1.73
N LEU A 90 15.46 -12.99 2.79
CA LEU A 90 16.00 -12.66 4.11
C LEU A 90 17.31 -13.42 4.34
N PRO A 91 18.28 -12.80 5.01
CA PRO A 91 19.54 -13.45 5.31
C PRO A 91 19.34 -14.61 6.31
N ASN A 92 20.27 -15.55 6.32
CA ASN A 92 20.27 -16.68 7.25
C ASN A 92 20.76 -16.23 8.64
N LEU A 93 19.95 -15.43 9.33
CA LEU A 93 20.21 -14.85 10.65
C LEU A 93 19.01 -15.07 11.56
N SER A 94 19.22 -14.99 12.89
CA SER A 94 18.09 -14.84 13.81
C SER A 94 17.43 -13.46 13.63
N LEU A 95 16.14 -13.34 13.95
CA LEU A 95 15.45 -12.06 13.92
C LEU A 95 16.16 -11.01 14.80
N LYS A 96 16.66 -11.39 15.99
CA LYS A 96 17.43 -10.51 16.86
C LYS A 96 18.69 -9.96 16.18
N GLN A 97 19.43 -10.81 15.45
CA GLN A 97 20.60 -10.38 14.69
C GLN A 97 20.21 -9.45 13.55
N PHE A 98 19.15 -9.77 12.82
CA PHE A 98 18.61 -8.92 11.76
C PHE A 98 18.23 -7.53 12.28
N VAL A 99 17.52 -7.47 13.39
CA VAL A 99 17.14 -6.20 14.06
C VAL A 99 18.39 -5.45 14.50
N LYS A 100 19.35 -6.11 15.14
CA LYS A 100 20.58 -5.47 15.61
C LYS A 100 21.36 -4.77 14.49
N VAL A 101 21.38 -5.36 13.29
CA VAL A 101 22.09 -4.81 12.12
C VAL A 101 21.32 -3.71 11.42
N ASN A 102 19.99 -3.84 11.32
CA ASN A 102 19.17 -2.96 10.48
C ASN A 102 18.48 -1.81 11.25
N ALA A 103 18.09 -2.02 12.51
CA ALA A 103 17.40 -1.00 13.30
C ALA A 103 18.18 0.32 13.45
N PRO A 104 19.54 0.35 13.53
CA PRO A 104 20.28 1.61 13.61
C PRO A 104 20.09 2.56 12.42
N PHE A 105 19.63 2.08 11.28
CA PHE A 105 19.30 2.92 10.13
C PHE A 105 17.96 3.65 10.25
N TYR A 106 17.16 3.31 11.27
CA TYR A 106 15.83 3.87 11.50
C TYR A 106 15.76 4.50 12.91
N PRO A 107 16.00 5.80 13.04
CA PRO A 107 16.08 6.47 14.36
C PRO A 107 14.83 6.33 15.21
N ARG A 108 13.67 6.09 14.59
CA ARG A 108 12.38 5.90 15.29
C ARG A 108 12.01 4.43 15.47
N PHE A 109 12.96 3.50 15.27
CA PHE A 109 12.70 2.07 15.44
C PHE A 109 12.14 1.78 16.84
N SER A 110 10.98 1.08 16.88
CA SER A 110 10.29 0.71 18.11
C SER A 110 10.34 -0.79 18.37
N GLN A 111 11.07 -1.18 19.40
CA GLN A 111 11.13 -2.57 19.85
C GLN A 111 9.77 -3.06 20.37
N GLU A 112 8.99 -2.16 20.98
CA GLU A 112 7.65 -2.45 21.46
C GLU A 112 6.71 -2.76 20.29
N LEU A 113 6.72 -1.92 19.24
CA LEU A 113 5.92 -2.16 18.05
C LEU A 113 6.33 -3.47 17.35
N LEU A 114 7.63 -3.80 17.31
CA LEU A 114 8.09 -5.08 16.78
C LEU A 114 7.45 -6.25 17.53
N ARG A 115 7.49 -6.23 18.88
CA ARG A 115 6.92 -7.28 19.72
C ARG A 115 5.42 -7.43 19.52
N THR A 116 4.70 -6.31 19.50
CA THR A 116 3.26 -6.30 19.25
C THR A 116 2.92 -6.91 17.89
N CYS A 117 3.63 -6.48 16.83
CA CYS A 117 3.40 -7.03 15.49
C CYS A 117 3.72 -8.52 15.40
N LEU A 118 4.80 -8.98 16.04
CA LEU A 118 5.16 -10.41 16.08
C LEU A 118 4.06 -11.22 16.79
N ALA A 119 3.58 -10.74 17.95
CA ALA A 119 2.50 -11.38 18.69
C ALA A 119 1.21 -11.45 17.86
N ASP A 120 0.84 -10.38 17.15
CA ASP A 120 -0.34 -10.35 16.29
C ASP A 120 -0.24 -11.32 15.10
N PHE A 121 0.96 -11.63 14.64
CA PHE A 121 1.21 -12.63 13.60
C PHE A 121 1.54 -14.04 14.12
N ASP A 122 1.41 -14.29 15.43
CA ASP A 122 1.75 -15.55 16.09
C ASP A 122 3.22 -15.97 15.84
N LEU A 123 4.15 -15.00 15.82
CA LEU A 123 5.57 -15.23 15.65
C LEU A 123 6.33 -15.01 16.97
N ASN A 124 7.36 -15.81 17.20
CA ASN A 124 8.25 -15.66 18.35
C ASN A 124 9.43 -14.72 18.00
N GLU A 125 9.97 -14.00 19.00
CA GLU A 125 11.17 -13.16 18.81
C GLU A 125 12.44 -13.98 18.55
N ASP A 126 12.49 -15.23 18.99
CA ASP A 126 13.66 -16.12 18.87
C ASP A 126 13.71 -16.91 17.55
N ILE A 127 12.95 -16.48 16.53
CA ILE A 127 12.91 -17.16 15.24
C ILE A 127 14.20 -16.96 14.44
N HIS A 128 14.53 -17.98 13.63
CA HIS A 128 15.62 -17.94 12.67
C HIS A 128 15.05 -17.73 11.26
N LEU A 129 15.40 -16.61 10.63
CA LEU A 129 14.77 -16.16 9.37
C LEU A 129 15.01 -17.15 8.21
N GLY A 130 16.13 -17.87 8.22
CA GLY A 130 16.44 -18.89 7.21
C GLY A 130 15.49 -20.07 7.22
N GLU A 131 14.94 -20.43 8.40
CA GLU A 131 14.11 -21.62 8.62
C GLU A 131 12.61 -21.38 8.39
N LEU A 132 12.21 -20.12 8.24
CA LEU A 132 10.81 -19.74 8.07
C LEU A 132 10.27 -20.13 6.69
N SER A 133 8.99 -20.51 6.64
CA SER A 133 8.23 -20.57 5.41
C SER A 133 8.16 -19.19 4.74
N MET A 134 7.84 -19.11 3.45
CA MET A 134 7.75 -17.84 2.76
C MET A 134 6.69 -16.91 3.39
N GLY A 135 5.53 -17.43 3.80
CA GLY A 135 4.50 -16.66 4.51
C GLY A 135 4.99 -16.12 5.85
N GLN A 136 5.72 -16.93 6.63
CA GLN A 136 6.32 -16.49 7.90
C GLN A 136 7.42 -15.46 7.68
N LYS A 137 8.27 -15.61 6.63
CA LYS A 137 9.27 -14.62 6.24
C LYS A 137 8.61 -13.29 5.93
N LYS A 138 7.50 -13.32 5.17
CA LYS A 138 6.74 -12.12 4.82
C LYS A 138 6.19 -11.44 6.08
N LYS A 139 5.58 -12.18 7.00
CA LYS A 139 5.11 -11.66 8.30
C LYS A 139 6.25 -11.03 9.10
N ALA A 140 7.37 -11.72 9.30
CA ALA A 140 8.52 -11.22 10.06
C ALA A 140 9.10 -9.94 9.42
N TYR A 141 9.18 -9.89 8.09
CA TYR A 141 9.68 -8.72 7.37
C TYR A 141 8.73 -7.52 7.51
N MET A 142 7.41 -7.75 7.43
CA MET A 142 6.42 -6.71 7.70
C MET A 142 6.47 -6.19 9.13
N CYS A 143 6.69 -7.07 10.14
CA CYS A 143 6.89 -6.65 11.52
C CYS A 143 8.07 -5.69 11.66
N PHE A 144 9.21 -6.02 11.03
CA PHE A 144 10.37 -5.14 11.03
C PHE A 144 10.08 -3.80 10.33
N ALA A 145 9.43 -3.84 9.16
CA ALA A 145 9.09 -2.65 8.40
C ALA A 145 8.17 -1.69 9.17
N LEU A 146 7.19 -2.22 9.89
CA LEU A 146 6.32 -1.42 10.77
C LEU A 146 7.07 -0.89 11.98
N ALA A 147 7.95 -1.72 12.58
CA ALA A 147 8.77 -1.35 13.73
C ALA A 147 9.83 -0.30 13.37
N ALA A 148 10.29 -0.21 12.12
CA ALA A 148 11.14 0.88 11.64
C ALA A 148 10.49 2.26 11.84
N ASN A 149 9.17 2.28 12.00
CA ASN A 149 8.36 3.44 12.36
C ASN A 149 8.62 4.68 11.50
N THR A 150 8.78 4.44 10.19
CA THR A 150 8.99 5.49 9.18
C THR A 150 7.70 6.24 8.89
N SER A 151 7.79 7.49 8.43
CA SER A 151 6.60 8.27 8.01
C SER A 151 5.99 7.74 6.72
N LEU A 152 6.80 7.08 5.88
CA LEU A 152 6.31 6.47 4.65
C LEU A 152 6.68 4.98 4.62
N LEU A 153 5.65 4.13 4.57
CA LEU A 153 5.79 2.69 4.37
C LEU A 153 5.18 2.32 3.02
N LEU A 154 6.00 1.79 2.13
CA LEU A 154 5.61 1.30 0.81
C LEU A 154 5.56 -0.23 0.85
N MET A 155 4.47 -0.84 0.41
CA MET A 155 4.30 -2.30 0.39
C MET A 155 3.82 -2.75 -0.97
N ASP A 156 4.56 -3.65 -1.61
CA ASP A 156 4.22 -4.23 -2.90
C ASP A 156 3.61 -5.61 -2.71
N GLU A 157 2.31 -5.75 -3.06
CA GLU A 157 1.52 -6.98 -2.94
C GLU A 157 1.73 -7.72 -1.59
N PRO A 158 1.59 -7.03 -0.42
CA PRO A 158 1.97 -7.61 0.88
C PRO A 158 1.14 -8.81 1.28
N THR A 159 -0.11 -8.91 0.81
CA THR A 159 -1.03 -10.01 1.14
C THR A 159 -0.94 -11.20 0.18
N ASN A 160 -0.19 -11.06 -0.92
CA ASN A 160 -0.01 -12.13 -1.88
C ASN A 160 0.72 -13.33 -1.24
N GLY A 161 0.14 -14.53 -1.37
CA GLY A 161 0.66 -15.75 -0.77
C GLY A 161 0.40 -15.91 0.75
N LEU A 162 -0.38 -15.02 1.37
CA LEU A 162 -0.88 -15.21 2.74
C LEU A 162 -2.21 -15.99 2.72
N ASP A 163 -2.41 -16.81 3.75
CA ASP A 163 -3.70 -17.46 4.00
C ASP A 163 -4.73 -16.47 4.58
N ILE A 164 -6.00 -16.87 4.63
CA ILE A 164 -7.11 -16.01 5.08
C ILE A 164 -6.90 -15.48 6.50
N PRO A 165 -6.51 -16.30 7.50
CA PRO A 165 -6.18 -15.80 8.84
C PRO A 165 -5.06 -14.75 8.83
N SER A 166 -3.99 -15.00 8.09
CA SER A 166 -2.85 -14.08 7.98
C SER A 166 -3.21 -12.74 7.32
N LYS A 167 -4.13 -12.73 6.35
CA LYS A 167 -4.67 -11.49 5.77
C LYS A 167 -5.44 -10.68 6.81
N SER A 168 -6.19 -11.33 7.69
CA SER A 168 -6.87 -10.65 8.80
C SER A 168 -5.89 -10.10 9.82
N GLN A 169 -4.86 -10.86 10.18
CA GLN A 169 -3.76 -10.41 11.04
C GLN A 169 -3.04 -9.20 10.42
N PHE A 170 -2.76 -9.24 9.11
CA PHE A 170 -2.15 -8.11 8.39
C PHE A 170 -2.97 -6.82 8.55
N ARG A 171 -4.29 -6.88 8.35
CA ARG A 171 -5.15 -5.70 8.54
C ARG A 171 -5.07 -5.14 9.96
N LYS A 172 -5.12 -6.02 10.96
CA LYS A 172 -4.99 -5.63 12.37
C LYS A 172 -3.67 -4.95 12.66
N VAL A 173 -2.55 -5.53 12.18
CA VAL A 173 -1.20 -5.02 12.40
C VAL A 173 -0.99 -3.66 11.73
N ILE A 174 -1.49 -3.46 10.50
CA ILE A 174 -1.43 -2.16 9.85
C ILE A 174 -2.24 -1.13 10.62
N ALA A 175 -3.51 -1.44 10.97
CA ALA A 175 -4.38 -0.51 11.69
C ALA A 175 -3.78 -0.09 13.04
N SER A 176 -3.21 -1.03 13.81
CA SER A 176 -2.59 -0.74 15.11
C SER A 176 -1.28 0.04 15.00
N GLY A 177 -0.57 -0.05 13.86
CA GLY A 177 0.68 0.63 13.61
C GLY A 177 0.53 2.01 12.96
N MET A 178 -0.71 2.47 12.66
CA MET A 178 -0.97 3.79 12.08
C MET A 178 -0.88 4.91 13.12
N THR A 179 -0.40 6.05 12.67
CA THR A 179 -0.42 7.33 13.39
C THR A 179 -0.73 8.45 12.40
N GLU A 180 -1.09 9.64 12.87
CA GLU A 180 -1.35 10.81 12.00
C GLU A 180 -0.15 11.20 11.13
N GLU A 181 1.06 10.84 11.53
CA GLU A 181 2.29 11.15 10.80
C GLU A 181 2.71 10.05 9.82
N LYS A 182 2.14 8.83 9.95
CA LYS A 182 2.51 7.68 9.13
C LYS A 182 1.57 7.53 7.94
N SER A 183 2.15 7.37 6.76
CA SER A 183 1.42 7.00 5.55
C SER A 183 1.87 5.61 5.10
N VAL A 184 0.90 4.79 4.71
CA VAL A 184 1.15 3.44 4.18
C VAL A 184 0.58 3.38 2.78
N VAL A 185 1.41 3.04 1.79
CA VAL A 185 0.97 2.80 0.42
C VAL A 185 1.04 1.30 0.16
N VAL A 186 -0.09 0.70 -0.12
CA VAL A 186 -0.20 -0.74 -0.43
C VAL A 186 -0.56 -0.90 -1.89
N SER A 187 0.34 -1.44 -2.70
CA SER A 187 0.00 -1.88 -4.05
C SER A 187 -0.69 -3.23 -3.98
N THR A 188 -1.80 -3.38 -4.67
CA THR A 188 -2.45 -4.69 -4.83
C THR A 188 -3.40 -4.73 -6.02
N HIS A 189 -3.64 -5.93 -6.52
CA HIS A 189 -4.72 -6.26 -7.43
C HIS A 189 -5.87 -6.97 -6.70
N GLN A 190 -5.71 -7.31 -5.41
CA GLN A 190 -6.69 -7.98 -4.53
C GLN A 190 -7.25 -6.99 -3.50
N VAL A 191 -8.13 -6.10 -3.94
CA VAL A 191 -8.67 -4.99 -3.11
C VAL A 191 -9.34 -5.50 -1.84
N ARG A 192 -10.08 -6.62 -1.90
CA ARG A 192 -10.78 -7.24 -0.75
C ARG A 192 -9.88 -7.57 0.44
N ASP A 193 -8.58 -7.69 0.22
CA ASP A 193 -7.64 -7.97 1.30
C ASP A 193 -7.39 -6.75 2.20
N ILE A 194 -7.60 -5.53 1.66
CA ILE A 194 -7.23 -4.27 2.33
C ILE A 194 -8.35 -3.22 2.34
N ASP A 195 -9.50 -3.47 1.73
CA ASP A 195 -10.63 -2.53 1.56
C ASP A 195 -10.98 -1.76 2.84
N ARG A 196 -11.07 -2.48 3.97
CA ARG A 196 -11.41 -1.92 5.29
C ARG A 196 -10.32 -1.08 5.94
N LEU A 197 -9.14 -1.01 5.33
CA LEU A 197 -8.01 -0.23 5.84
C LEU A 197 -7.85 1.10 5.11
N LEU A 198 -8.45 1.24 3.92
CA LEU A 198 -8.15 2.32 3.02
C LEU A 198 -8.80 3.64 3.44
N ASP A 199 -7.98 4.69 3.51
CA ASP A 199 -8.45 6.07 3.61
C ASP A 199 -8.51 6.73 2.22
N GLN A 200 -7.66 6.29 1.29
CA GLN A 200 -7.54 6.84 -0.07
C GLN A 200 -7.34 5.70 -1.07
N VAL A 201 -7.97 5.84 -2.23
CA VAL A 201 -7.82 4.92 -3.35
C VAL A 201 -7.19 5.65 -4.52
N VAL A 202 -6.12 5.07 -5.06
CA VAL A 202 -5.45 5.48 -6.29
C VAL A 202 -5.52 4.32 -7.27
N VAL A 203 -6.22 4.51 -8.39
CA VAL A 203 -6.30 3.51 -9.46
C VAL A 203 -5.47 3.99 -10.64
N ILE A 204 -4.52 3.17 -11.07
CA ILE A 204 -3.70 3.46 -12.25
C ILE A 204 -3.91 2.41 -13.35
N ASP A 205 -3.88 2.85 -14.58
CA ASP A 205 -3.80 1.98 -15.77
C ASP A 205 -2.71 2.50 -16.70
N GLY A 206 -1.52 1.86 -16.65
CA GLY A 206 -0.34 2.35 -17.34
C GLY A 206 -0.03 3.80 -16.97
N ASN A 207 -0.11 4.68 -17.97
CA ASN A 207 0.25 6.10 -17.83
C ASN A 207 -0.86 6.98 -17.22
N GLU A 208 -2.03 6.44 -16.91
CA GLU A 208 -3.17 7.23 -16.46
C GLU A 208 -3.51 6.98 -14.99
N VAL A 209 -3.86 8.06 -14.28
CA VAL A 209 -4.49 7.99 -12.97
C VAL A 209 -6.00 8.04 -13.19
N LEU A 210 -6.65 6.86 -13.14
CA LEU A 210 -8.10 6.75 -13.37
C LEU A 210 -8.90 7.27 -12.18
N LEU A 211 -8.38 7.07 -10.96
CA LEU A 211 -9.01 7.53 -9.72
C LEU A 211 -7.93 7.93 -8.71
N ASN A 212 -8.14 9.05 -8.03
CA ASN A 212 -7.38 9.45 -6.86
C ASN A 212 -8.32 10.20 -5.91
N ARG A 213 -8.95 9.47 -4.98
CA ARG A 213 -9.97 10.01 -4.07
C ARG A 213 -9.88 9.36 -2.69
N SER A 214 -10.33 10.11 -1.67
CA SER A 214 -10.57 9.50 -0.36
C SER A 214 -11.74 8.53 -0.42
N VAL A 215 -11.73 7.54 0.48
CA VAL A 215 -12.86 6.59 0.60
C VAL A 215 -14.14 7.35 0.95
N VAL A 216 -14.06 8.35 1.82
CA VAL A 216 -15.19 9.23 2.17
C VAL A 216 -15.75 9.92 0.92
N ASP A 217 -14.89 10.55 0.09
CA ASP A 217 -15.37 11.20 -1.16
C ASP A 217 -16.05 10.22 -2.13
N ILE A 218 -15.64 8.94 -2.10
CA ILE A 218 -16.24 7.89 -2.93
C ILE A 218 -17.61 7.50 -2.39
N THR A 219 -17.70 7.19 -1.08
CA THR A 219 -18.96 6.75 -0.44
C THR A 219 -19.99 7.85 -0.30
N ASP A 220 -19.55 9.11 -0.20
CA ASP A 220 -20.48 10.27 -0.25
C ASP A 220 -21.18 10.40 -1.59
N LYS A 221 -20.59 9.92 -2.67
CA LYS A 221 -21.11 10.04 -4.03
C LYS A 221 -21.72 8.78 -4.60
N LEU A 222 -21.27 7.63 -4.11
CA LEU A 222 -21.63 6.32 -4.64
C LEU A 222 -22.18 5.43 -3.52
N LEU A 223 -23.31 4.80 -3.79
CA LEU A 223 -23.91 3.78 -2.95
C LEU A 223 -23.58 2.40 -3.53
N PHE A 224 -22.93 1.55 -2.76
CA PHE A 224 -22.59 0.18 -3.12
C PHE A 224 -23.58 -0.75 -2.44
N ALA A 225 -24.26 -1.60 -3.20
CA ALA A 225 -25.25 -2.52 -2.67
C ALA A 225 -25.25 -3.87 -3.39
N GLU A 226 -25.68 -4.90 -2.68
CA GLU A 226 -26.03 -6.19 -3.26
C GLU A 226 -27.55 -6.25 -3.41
N GLN A 227 -28.03 -6.59 -4.61
CA GLN A 227 -29.46 -6.74 -4.92
C GLN A 227 -29.80 -8.15 -5.39
N GLY A 228 -31.02 -8.57 -5.14
CA GLY A 228 -31.54 -9.84 -5.62
C GLY A 228 -31.61 -9.89 -7.16
N MET A 229 -31.58 -11.11 -7.73
CA MET A 229 -31.58 -11.31 -9.20
C MET A 229 -32.73 -10.65 -9.94
N ASN A 230 -33.88 -10.45 -9.27
CA ASN A 230 -35.10 -9.92 -9.89
C ASN A 230 -35.42 -8.48 -9.46
N GLU A 231 -34.52 -7.81 -8.79
CA GLU A 231 -34.71 -6.42 -8.38
C GLU A 231 -34.31 -5.46 -9.51
N PRO A 232 -35.02 -4.33 -9.68
CA PRO A 232 -34.75 -3.39 -10.77
C PRO A 232 -33.40 -2.71 -10.57
N THR A 233 -32.67 -2.56 -11.67
CA THR A 233 -31.33 -1.90 -11.70
C THR A 233 -31.29 -0.75 -12.72
N ASP A 234 -32.46 -0.18 -13.07
CA ASP A 234 -32.62 0.74 -14.21
C ASP A 234 -31.79 2.03 -14.11
N ASP A 235 -31.59 2.56 -12.89
CA ASP A 235 -30.82 3.79 -12.66
C ASP A 235 -29.41 3.52 -12.11
N ALA A 236 -28.96 2.28 -12.12
CA ALA A 236 -27.63 1.93 -11.64
C ALA A 236 -26.52 2.43 -12.58
N LEU A 237 -25.45 2.97 -12.00
CA LEU A 237 -24.24 3.37 -12.73
C LEU A 237 -23.44 2.15 -13.19
N PHE A 238 -23.51 1.07 -12.43
CA PHE A 238 -22.80 -0.18 -12.70
C PHE A 238 -23.56 -1.36 -12.10
N VAL A 239 -23.62 -2.47 -12.83
CA VAL A 239 -24.23 -3.72 -12.41
C VAL A 239 -23.30 -4.87 -12.76
N GLN A 240 -22.95 -5.68 -11.78
CA GLN A 240 -22.16 -6.90 -11.98
C GLN A 240 -22.89 -8.10 -11.36
N PRO A 241 -23.18 -9.15 -12.15
CA PRO A 241 -23.74 -10.39 -11.62
C PRO A 241 -22.86 -11.00 -10.52
N SER A 242 -23.47 -11.41 -9.42
CA SER A 242 -22.84 -12.13 -8.31
C SER A 242 -23.54 -13.46 -8.05
N VAL A 243 -23.01 -14.28 -7.13
CA VAL A 243 -23.57 -15.61 -6.82
C VAL A 243 -25.00 -15.53 -6.27
N HIS A 244 -25.34 -14.46 -5.55
CA HIS A 244 -26.60 -14.29 -4.87
C HIS A 244 -27.50 -13.19 -5.45
N GLY A 245 -27.09 -12.57 -6.58
CA GLY A 245 -27.81 -11.45 -7.16
C GLY A 245 -26.90 -10.57 -8.02
N ASN A 246 -26.98 -9.27 -7.83
CA ASN A 246 -26.19 -8.28 -8.53
C ASN A 246 -25.47 -7.36 -7.55
N SER A 247 -24.17 -7.17 -7.72
CA SER A 247 -23.46 -6.06 -7.08
C SER A 247 -23.75 -4.79 -7.90
N VAL A 248 -24.26 -3.76 -7.25
CA VAL A 248 -24.80 -2.57 -7.93
C VAL A 248 -24.15 -1.31 -7.35
N ILE A 249 -23.85 -0.35 -8.22
CA ILE A 249 -23.38 0.97 -7.81
C ILE A 249 -24.41 2.02 -8.26
N TRP A 250 -24.88 2.82 -7.31
CA TRP A 250 -25.84 3.90 -7.51
C TRP A 250 -25.20 5.25 -7.21
N PRO A 251 -25.75 6.38 -7.77
CA PRO A 251 -25.48 7.69 -7.22
C PRO A 251 -26.03 7.77 -5.78
N ASN A 252 -25.20 8.19 -4.83
CA ASN A 252 -25.64 8.42 -3.45
C ASN A 252 -26.31 9.80 -3.31
N LEU A 253 -27.55 9.90 -3.74
CA LEU A 253 -28.33 11.16 -3.70
C LEU A 253 -28.91 11.47 -2.32
N ALA A 254 -29.09 10.46 -1.48
CA ALA A 254 -29.69 10.58 -0.16
C ALA A 254 -28.68 10.76 0.96
N GLY A 255 -27.37 10.61 0.69
CA GLY A 255 -26.33 10.65 1.71
C GLY A 255 -26.36 9.45 2.64
N GLU A 256 -26.74 8.29 2.13
CA GLU A 256 -26.80 7.05 2.90
C GLU A 256 -25.39 6.53 3.21
N GLU A 257 -25.24 5.84 4.34
CA GLU A 257 -23.98 5.14 4.63
C GLU A 257 -23.75 4.03 3.60
N SER A 258 -22.64 4.12 2.90
CA SER A 258 -22.27 3.17 1.86
C SER A 258 -20.94 2.53 2.20
N PRO A 259 -20.88 1.22 2.47
CA PRO A 259 -19.60 0.52 2.58
C PRO A 259 -18.96 0.42 1.19
N LEU A 260 -17.62 0.50 1.12
CA LEU A 260 -16.88 0.01 -0.03
C LEU A 260 -16.91 -1.52 0.01
N ASN A 261 -17.66 -2.14 -0.89
CA ASN A 261 -17.69 -3.59 -1.06
C ASN A 261 -17.04 -4.02 -2.38
#